data_12a37fab980854c69474bd0a5c9feb55
#
_entry.id   12a37fab980854c69474bd0a5c9feb55
#
_cell.length_a   1.000
_cell.length_b   1.000
_cell.length_c   1.000
_cell.angle_alpha   90.00
_cell.angle_beta   90.00
_cell.angle_gamma   90.00
#
_symmetry.space_group_name_H-M   'P 1'
#
loop_
_entity.id
_entity.type
_entity.pdbx_description
1 polymer ?
#
loop_
_entity_poly.entity_id
_entity_poly.type
_entity_poly.pdbx_seq_one_letter_code
_entity_poly.pdbx_strand_id
1 'polypeptide(L)'
;MLAFKDIKQNYPVHIFDKNEFRYIQGKATAVSFPKLEINPESGKPEMMVSVTIEAEGKTATYAIPENLSVSFANGFVFATDKSLLLGEAKAVKANAEQIIASVPKAQKIIDDSAAVFAELDSSFKEKQETEQRFGKLEKSISSMEELMKKQQEMITGFIKKFES
;
A
#
# COMPACT_ATOMS: atom_id res chain seq x y z
N MET A 1 -1.77 -31.93 -6.10
CA MET A 1 -1.05 -30.79 -5.49
C MET A 1 -0.54 -31.26 -4.14
N LEU A 2 0.66 -30.88 -3.79
CA LEU A 2 1.26 -31.28 -2.53
C LEU A 2 0.80 -30.33 -1.42
N ALA A 3 0.38 -30.84 -0.27
CA ALA A 3 0.03 -30.00 0.87
C ALA A 3 1.28 -29.66 1.69
N PHE A 4 1.22 -28.62 2.53
CA PHE A 4 2.39 -28.20 3.33
C PHE A 4 2.84 -29.27 4.32
N LYS A 5 1.98 -30.15 4.81
CA LYS A 5 2.37 -31.30 5.64
C LYS A 5 3.21 -32.34 4.93
N ASP A 6 3.12 -32.40 3.59
CA ASP A 6 3.75 -33.44 2.78
C ASP A 6 5.09 -32.97 2.18
N ILE A 7 5.43 -31.68 2.30
CA ILE A 7 6.72 -31.18 1.82
C ILE A 7 7.86 -31.64 2.75
N LYS A 8 9.01 -31.83 2.14
CA LYS A 8 10.23 -32.28 2.86
C LYS A 8 11.22 -31.13 2.96
N GLN A 9 12.23 -31.32 3.79
CA GLN A 9 13.38 -30.42 3.82
C GLN A 9 13.98 -30.23 2.43
N ASN A 10 14.36 -29.00 2.11
CA ASN A 10 14.83 -28.52 0.80
C ASN A 10 13.78 -28.50 -0.33
N TYR A 11 12.50 -28.72 0.00
CA TYR A 11 11.44 -28.53 -0.98
C TYR A 11 11.31 -27.04 -1.38
N PRO A 12 11.19 -26.72 -2.68
CA PRO A 12 11.01 -25.36 -3.13
C PRO A 12 9.66 -24.82 -2.65
N VAL A 13 9.66 -23.65 -2.02
CA VAL A 13 8.47 -22.90 -1.63
C VAL A 13 8.41 -21.64 -2.47
N HIS A 14 7.30 -21.43 -3.12
CA HIS A 14 7.06 -20.26 -3.94
C HIS A 14 6.35 -19.21 -3.12
N ILE A 15 6.82 -17.97 -3.18
CA ILE A 15 6.35 -16.86 -2.34
C ILE A 15 5.96 -15.71 -3.26
N PHE A 16 4.80 -15.15 -3.03
CA PHE A 16 4.35 -13.91 -3.66
C PHE A 16 4.21 -12.84 -2.58
N ASP A 17 5.04 -11.81 -2.65
CA ASP A 17 4.96 -10.63 -1.81
C ASP A 17 3.90 -9.68 -2.38
N LYS A 18 2.77 -9.53 -1.67
CA LYS A 18 1.66 -8.67 -2.09
C LYS A 18 1.99 -7.17 -1.93
N ASN A 19 2.90 -6.83 -1.00
CA ASN A 19 3.25 -5.44 -0.72
C ASN A 19 4.18 -4.87 -1.80
N GLU A 20 5.22 -5.64 -2.16
CA GLU A 20 6.18 -5.26 -3.19
C GLU A 20 5.82 -5.79 -4.60
N PHE A 21 4.75 -6.57 -4.70
CA PHE A 21 4.28 -7.21 -5.94
C PHE A 21 5.39 -7.99 -6.66
N ARG A 22 6.12 -8.80 -5.92
CA ARG A 22 7.25 -9.59 -6.44
C ARG A 22 7.16 -11.06 -6.11
N TYR A 23 7.75 -11.88 -6.98
CA TYR A 23 7.91 -13.31 -6.77
C TYR A 23 9.28 -13.60 -6.15
N ILE A 24 9.28 -14.46 -5.12
CA ILE A 24 10.47 -14.93 -4.43
C ILE A 24 10.44 -16.45 -4.45
N GLN A 25 11.56 -17.07 -4.68
CA GLN A 25 11.72 -18.51 -4.52
C GLN A 25 12.52 -18.79 -3.25
N GLY A 26 11.91 -19.54 -2.34
CA GLY A 26 12.54 -20.04 -1.13
C GLY A 26 12.63 -21.55 -1.12
N LYS A 27 13.16 -22.09 -0.03
CA LYS A 27 13.18 -23.52 0.27
C LYS A 27 12.74 -23.77 1.71
N ALA A 28 12.01 -24.85 1.95
CA ALA A 28 11.68 -25.30 3.29
C ALA A 28 12.91 -25.90 3.95
N THR A 29 13.38 -25.33 5.05
CA THR A 29 14.54 -25.88 5.82
C THR A 29 14.09 -26.83 6.91
N ALA A 30 12.88 -26.64 7.45
CA ALA A 30 12.27 -27.55 8.42
C ALA A 30 10.74 -27.51 8.26
N VAL A 31 10.10 -28.64 8.55
CA VAL A 31 8.64 -28.79 8.61
C VAL A 31 8.31 -29.58 9.87
N SER A 32 7.46 -29.05 10.71
CA SER A 32 7.04 -29.74 11.96
C SER A 32 5.97 -30.79 11.69
N PHE A 33 5.76 -31.68 12.65
CA PHE A 33 4.54 -32.49 12.68
C PHE A 33 3.32 -31.57 12.89
N PRO A 34 2.15 -31.95 12.33
CA PRO A 34 0.90 -31.22 12.57
C PRO A 34 0.54 -31.12 14.05
N LYS A 35 0.11 -29.95 14.48
CA LYS A 35 -0.39 -29.67 15.84
C LYS A 35 -1.68 -28.88 15.75
N LEU A 36 -2.58 -29.10 16.71
CA LEU A 36 -3.78 -28.30 16.84
C LEU A 36 -3.40 -26.92 17.44
N GLU A 37 -3.54 -25.86 16.66
CA GLU A 37 -3.24 -24.50 17.05
C GLU A 37 -4.36 -23.56 16.59
N ILE A 38 -4.44 -22.36 17.15
CA ILE A 38 -5.36 -21.35 16.67
C ILE A 38 -4.74 -20.73 15.40
N ASN A 39 -5.43 -20.88 14.27
CA ASN A 39 -5.00 -20.24 13.04
C ASN A 39 -5.10 -18.70 13.19
N PRO A 40 -3.99 -17.96 13.07
CA PRO A 40 -3.97 -16.52 13.31
C PRO A 40 -4.81 -15.72 12.30
N GLU A 41 -5.11 -16.27 11.12
CA GLU A 41 -5.92 -15.65 10.09
C GLU A 41 -7.43 -15.85 10.32
N SER A 42 -7.84 -17.08 10.69
CA SER A 42 -9.26 -17.42 10.87
C SER A 42 -9.74 -17.29 12.32
N GLY A 43 -8.82 -17.26 13.28
CA GLY A 43 -9.12 -17.29 14.72
C GLY A 43 -9.70 -18.64 15.22
N LYS A 44 -9.69 -19.68 14.39
CA LYS A 44 -10.25 -21.00 14.69
C LYS A 44 -9.16 -22.02 14.97
N PRO A 45 -9.44 -23.05 15.82
CA PRO A 45 -8.54 -24.16 16.00
C PRO A 45 -8.45 -25.01 14.73
N GLU A 46 -7.25 -25.17 14.20
CA GLU A 46 -6.94 -25.94 12.99
C GLU A 46 -5.66 -26.74 13.18
N MET A 47 -5.49 -27.80 12.40
CA MET A 47 -4.23 -28.55 12.36
C MET A 47 -3.21 -27.74 11.54
N MET A 48 -2.17 -27.28 12.22
CA MET A 48 -1.13 -26.42 11.65
C MET A 48 0.21 -27.16 11.59
N VAL A 49 1.01 -26.84 10.58
CA VAL A 49 2.44 -27.20 10.50
C VAL A 49 3.27 -25.93 10.54
N SER A 50 4.36 -25.97 11.30
CA SER A 50 5.35 -24.88 11.29
C SER A 50 6.34 -25.16 10.18
N VAL A 51 6.37 -24.33 9.17
CA VAL A 51 7.29 -24.43 8.03
C VAL A 51 8.34 -23.33 8.16
N THR A 52 9.59 -23.73 8.31
CA THR A 52 10.73 -22.81 8.29
C THR A 52 11.20 -22.65 6.86
N ILE A 53 11.16 -21.43 6.35
CA ILE A 53 11.51 -21.11 4.96
C ILE A 53 12.73 -20.21 4.95
N GLU A 54 13.71 -20.58 4.13
CA GLU A 54 14.85 -19.75 3.78
C GLU A 54 14.63 -19.14 2.40
N ALA A 55 14.65 -17.80 2.32
CA ALA A 55 14.51 -17.05 1.08
C ALA A 55 15.37 -15.77 1.15
N GLU A 56 16.08 -15.44 0.10
CA GLU A 56 16.94 -14.25 0.00
C GLU A 56 17.92 -14.09 1.18
N GLY A 57 18.47 -15.21 1.68
CA GLY A 57 19.41 -15.21 2.81
C GLY A 57 18.77 -14.96 4.19
N LYS A 58 17.44 -14.89 4.26
CA LYS A 58 16.69 -14.79 5.51
C LYS A 58 15.92 -16.07 5.80
N THR A 59 15.81 -16.40 7.07
CA THR A 59 15.06 -17.58 7.51
C THR A 59 13.92 -17.13 8.41
N ALA A 60 12.70 -17.59 8.14
CA ALA A 60 11.53 -17.32 8.96
C ALA A 60 10.64 -18.55 9.06
N THR A 61 9.91 -18.67 10.17
CA THR A 61 8.99 -19.78 10.42
C THR A 61 7.56 -19.29 10.38
N TYR A 62 6.72 -20.01 9.65
CA TYR A 62 5.31 -19.69 9.46
C TYR A 62 4.45 -20.86 9.91
N ALA A 63 3.40 -20.59 10.67
CA ALA A 63 2.37 -21.57 10.99
C ALA A 63 1.35 -21.60 9.84
N ILE A 64 1.19 -22.73 9.21
CA ILE A 64 0.38 -22.93 8.00
C ILE A 64 -0.58 -24.09 8.22
N PRO A 65 -1.87 -23.99 7.80
CA PRO A 65 -2.80 -25.13 7.85
C PRO A 65 -2.25 -26.32 7.06
N GLU A 66 -2.22 -27.49 7.70
CA GLU A 66 -1.50 -28.68 7.19
C GLU A 66 -1.92 -29.15 5.80
N ASN A 67 -3.23 -29.04 5.51
CA ASN A 67 -3.85 -29.61 4.30
C ASN A 67 -3.86 -28.62 3.11
N LEU A 68 -3.37 -27.40 3.29
CA LEU A 68 -3.37 -26.40 2.23
C LEU A 68 -2.12 -26.54 1.36
N SER A 69 -2.28 -26.17 0.08
CA SER A 69 -1.17 -26.02 -0.88
C SER A 69 -0.81 -24.56 -1.09
N VAL A 70 -1.69 -23.62 -0.62
CA VAL A 70 -1.50 -22.19 -0.62
C VAL A 70 -1.90 -21.65 0.75
N SER A 71 -1.11 -20.77 1.30
CA SER A 71 -1.40 -20.12 2.59
C SER A 71 -0.95 -18.66 2.57
N PHE A 72 -1.47 -17.89 3.52
CA PHE A 72 -1.23 -16.46 3.65
C PHE A 72 -0.62 -16.20 5.02
N ALA A 73 0.36 -15.33 5.10
CA ALA A 73 0.85 -14.79 6.36
C ALA A 73 1.64 -13.50 6.13
N ASN A 74 1.40 -12.48 6.93
CA ASN A 74 2.17 -11.23 6.96
C ASN A 74 2.33 -10.54 5.58
N GLY A 75 1.31 -10.58 4.73
CA GLY A 75 1.35 -9.98 3.39
C GLY A 75 2.03 -10.86 2.31
N PHE A 76 2.49 -12.05 2.69
CA PHE A 76 3.03 -13.05 1.76
C PHE A 76 2.00 -14.13 1.45
N VAL A 77 2.04 -14.62 0.21
CA VAL A 77 1.34 -15.83 -0.21
C VAL A 77 2.38 -16.91 -0.43
N PHE A 78 2.25 -18.01 0.27
CA PHE A 78 3.12 -19.18 0.15
C PHE A 78 2.42 -20.26 -0.64
N ALA A 79 3.11 -20.90 -1.55
CA ALA A 79 2.57 -22.02 -2.33
C ALA A 79 3.61 -23.12 -2.51
N THR A 80 3.14 -24.36 -2.53
CA THR A 80 3.95 -25.54 -2.84
C THR A 80 4.17 -25.70 -4.35
N ASP A 81 3.40 -24.99 -5.17
CA ASP A 81 3.53 -24.98 -6.62
C ASP A 81 3.39 -23.54 -7.15
N LYS A 82 4.29 -23.16 -8.05
CA LYS A 82 4.35 -21.81 -8.65
C LYS A 82 3.06 -21.42 -9.38
N SER A 83 2.40 -22.39 -10.00
CA SER A 83 1.18 -22.14 -10.78
C SER A 83 0.03 -21.58 -9.92
N LEU A 84 0.02 -21.93 -8.63
CA LEU A 84 -1.00 -21.46 -7.68
C LEU A 84 -0.89 -19.97 -7.41
N LEU A 85 0.32 -19.41 -7.44
CA LEU A 85 0.55 -17.97 -7.24
C LEU A 85 0.06 -17.11 -8.40
N LEU A 86 -0.04 -17.66 -9.60
CA LEU A 86 -0.49 -16.93 -10.79
C LEU A 86 -1.94 -16.45 -10.62
N GLY A 87 -2.80 -17.26 -10.00
CA GLY A 87 -4.17 -16.89 -9.67
C GLY A 87 -4.22 -15.69 -8.72
N GLU A 88 -3.42 -15.74 -7.66
CA GLU A 88 -3.32 -14.66 -6.67
C GLU A 88 -2.79 -13.35 -7.29
N ALA A 89 -1.74 -13.43 -8.08
CA ALA A 89 -1.19 -12.26 -8.76
C ALA A 89 -2.21 -11.62 -9.72
N LYS A 90 -2.95 -12.44 -10.47
CA LYS A 90 -4.05 -11.96 -11.33
C LYS A 90 -5.17 -11.30 -10.54
N ALA A 91 -5.55 -11.87 -9.39
CA ALA A 91 -6.58 -11.31 -8.53
C ALA A 91 -6.16 -9.95 -7.96
N VAL A 92 -4.92 -9.81 -7.50
CA VAL A 92 -4.38 -8.52 -7.01
C VAL A 92 -4.36 -7.49 -8.14
N LYS A 93 -3.90 -7.86 -9.34
CA LYS A 93 -3.91 -6.98 -10.51
C LYS A 93 -5.33 -6.52 -10.86
N ALA A 94 -6.29 -7.46 -10.97
CA ALA A 94 -7.67 -7.13 -11.30
C ALA A 94 -8.32 -6.20 -10.27
N ASN A 95 -8.04 -6.41 -8.97
CA ASN A 95 -8.51 -5.53 -7.91
C ASN A 95 -7.92 -4.11 -8.04
N ALA A 96 -6.63 -3.99 -8.33
CA ALA A 96 -5.99 -2.70 -8.57
C ALA A 96 -6.58 -1.97 -9.79
N GLU A 97 -6.83 -2.68 -10.90
CA GLU A 97 -7.48 -2.14 -12.09
C GLU A 97 -8.91 -1.66 -11.77
N GLN A 98 -9.66 -2.41 -10.96
CA GLN A 98 -11.00 -2.04 -10.53
C GLN A 98 -11.00 -0.79 -9.64
N ILE A 99 -10.03 -0.66 -8.72
CA ILE A 99 -9.85 0.53 -7.90
C ILE A 99 -9.58 1.75 -8.79
N ILE A 100 -8.65 1.64 -9.75
CA ILE A 100 -8.35 2.72 -10.71
C ILE A 100 -9.58 3.09 -11.51
N ALA A 101 -10.34 2.14 -12.01
CA ALA A 101 -11.58 2.39 -12.75
C ALA A 101 -12.67 3.07 -11.90
N SER A 102 -12.64 2.92 -10.58
CA SER A 102 -13.58 3.54 -9.66
C SER A 102 -13.22 5.00 -9.30
N VAL A 103 -11.97 5.41 -9.50
CA VAL A 103 -11.46 6.76 -9.15
C VAL A 103 -12.27 7.89 -9.78
N PRO A 104 -12.64 7.87 -11.08
CA PRO A 104 -13.44 8.94 -11.67
C PRO A 104 -14.81 9.10 -11.01
N LYS A 105 -15.43 7.98 -10.62
CA LYS A 105 -16.72 7.99 -9.92
C LYS A 105 -16.59 8.55 -8.51
N ALA A 106 -15.53 8.16 -7.79
CA ALA A 106 -15.24 8.70 -6.46
C ALA A 106 -14.94 10.20 -6.53
N GLN A 107 -14.16 10.65 -7.51
CA GLN A 107 -13.89 12.07 -7.73
C GLN A 107 -15.17 12.85 -7.99
N LYS A 108 -16.05 12.34 -8.86
CA LYS A 108 -17.34 12.97 -9.12
C LYS A 108 -18.19 13.11 -7.84
N ILE A 109 -18.22 12.10 -6.98
CA ILE A 109 -18.94 12.17 -5.70
C ILE A 109 -18.35 13.28 -4.81
N ILE A 110 -17.03 13.43 -4.77
CA ILE A 110 -16.37 14.50 -4.01
C ILE A 110 -16.76 15.87 -4.57
N ASP A 111 -16.71 16.04 -5.89
CA ASP A 111 -17.05 17.30 -6.57
C ASP A 111 -18.51 17.68 -6.35
N ASP A 112 -19.42 16.71 -6.48
CA ASP A 112 -20.87 16.92 -6.29
C ASP A 112 -21.23 17.11 -4.80
N SER A 113 -20.46 16.55 -3.86
CA SER A 113 -20.77 16.63 -2.42
C SER A 113 -20.70 18.05 -1.87
N ALA A 114 -19.84 18.90 -2.42
CA ALA A 114 -19.75 20.31 -2.03
C ALA A 114 -21.06 21.06 -2.28
N ALA A 115 -21.74 20.78 -3.39
CA ALA A 115 -23.04 21.36 -3.70
C ALA A 115 -24.14 20.87 -2.72
N VAL A 116 -24.13 19.55 -2.45
CA VAL A 116 -25.08 18.95 -1.50
C VAL A 116 -24.88 19.50 -0.09
N PHE A 117 -23.65 19.64 0.37
CA PHE A 117 -23.37 20.23 1.69
C PHE A 117 -23.79 21.70 1.77
N ALA A 118 -23.60 22.47 0.69
CA ALA A 118 -24.06 23.86 0.64
C ALA A 118 -25.60 24.01 0.72
N GLU A 119 -26.35 23.01 0.23
CA GLU A 119 -27.81 22.98 0.35
C GLU A 119 -28.28 22.51 1.73
N LEU A 120 -27.58 21.57 2.34
CA LEU A 120 -27.96 21.00 3.65
C LEU A 120 -27.52 21.87 4.83
N ASP A 121 -26.43 22.61 4.70
CA ASP A 121 -25.87 23.45 5.75
C ASP A 121 -25.46 24.81 5.19
N SER A 122 -26.24 25.85 5.52
CA SER A 122 -25.95 27.24 5.11
C SER A 122 -24.61 27.76 5.64
N SER A 123 -24.15 27.25 6.80
CA SER A 123 -22.84 27.60 7.37
C SER A 123 -21.66 27.00 6.59
N PHE A 124 -21.88 25.93 5.88
CA PHE A 124 -20.87 25.31 5.04
C PHE A 124 -20.49 26.19 3.83
N LYS A 125 -21.49 26.86 3.25
CA LYS A 125 -21.26 27.79 2.14
C LYS A 125 -20.40 28.99 2.55
N GLU A 126 -20.67 29.56 3.72
CA GLU A 126 -19.87 30.66 4.27
C GLU A 126 -18.43 30.25 4.56
N LYS A 127 -18.22 29.04 5.10
CA LYS A 127 -16.87 28.47 5.33
C LYS A 127 -16.13 28.26 4.03
N GLN A 128 -16.77 27.69 3.02
CA GLN A 128 -16.17 27.45 1.72
C GLN A 128 -15.77 28.75 1.01
N GLU A 129 -16.63 29.78 1.06
CA GLU A 129 -16.30 31.10 0.52
C GLU A 129 -15.13 31.75 1.28
N THR A 130 -15.09 31.57 2.58
CA THR A 130 -14.01 32.08 3.44
C THR A 130 -12.68 31.37 3.10
N GLU A 131 -12.66 30.07 2.98
CA GLU A 131 -11.46 29.30 2.59
C GLU A 131 -10.96 29.69 1.19
N GLN A 132 -11.86 29.88 0.23
CA GLN A 132 -11.48 30.35 -1.10
C GLN A 132 -10.87 31.77 -1.07
N ARG A 133 -11.40 32.65 -0.22
CA ARG A 133 -10.83 33.99 -0.03
C ARG A 133 -9.46 33.93 0.62
N PHE A 134 -9.27 33.09 1.63
CA PHE A 134 -7.96 32.86 2.26
C PHE A 134 -6.94 32.31 1.26
N GLY A 135 -7.29 31.32 0.48
CA GLY A 135 -6.39 30.77 -0.54
C GLY A 135 -5.98 31.78 -1.64
N LYS A 136 -6.89 32.72 -2.00
CA LYS A 136 -6.55 33.82 -2.91
C LYS A 136 -5.63 34.83 -2.24
N LEU A 137 -5.85 35.16 -0.97
CA LEU A 137 -5.00 36.04 -0.19
C LEU A 137 -3.58 35.48 -0.02
N GLU A 138 -3.44 34.21 0.32
CA GLU A 138 -2.15 33.54 0.43
C GLU A 138 -1.36 33.59 -0.89
N LYS A 139 -2.02 33.32 -2.02
CA LYS A 139 -1.39 33.46 -3.34
C LYS A 139 -0.93 34.89 -3.63
N SER A 140 -1.76 35.90 -3.25
CA SER A 140 -1.40 37.30 -3.43
C SER A 140 -0.23 37.71 -2.54
N ILE A 141 -0.19 37.25 -1.29
CA ILE A 141 0.93 37.48 -0.36
C ILE A 141 2.22 36.87 -0.92
N SER A 142 2.18 35.62 -1.36
CA SER A 142 3.35 34.94 -1.96
C SER A 142 3.86 35.68 -3.20
N SER A 143 2.96 36.17 -4.07
CA SER A 143 3.36 36.99 -5.22
C SER A 143 3.97 38.34 -4.81
N MET A 144 3.45 38.99 -3.76
CA MET A 144 4.03 40.21 -3.23
C MET A 144 5.41 39.99 -2.61
N GLU A 145 5.59 38.89 -1.88
CA GLU A 145 6.90 38.52 -1.33
C GLU A 145 7.95 38.28 -2.42
N GLU A 146 7.59 37.62 -3.52
CA GLU A 146 8.46 37.45 -4.68
C GLU A 146 8.84 38.79 -5.33
N LEU A 147 7.85 39.70 -5.47
CA LEU A 147 8.11 41.03 -6.02
C LEU A 147 9.01 41.86 -5.13
N MET A 148 8.77 41.82 -3.82
CA MET A 148 9.62 42.52 -2.84
C MET A 148 11.07 42.01 -2.87
N LYS A 149 11.24 40.66 -2.97
CA LYS A 149 12.56 40.07 -3.10
C LYS A 149 13.29 40.53 -4.36
N LYS A 150 12.60 40.55 -5.50
CA LYS A 150 13.15 41.08 -6.76
C LYS A 150 13.52 42.56 -6.67
N GLN A 151 12.68 43.39 -6.02
CA GLN A 151 12.99 44.80 -5.78
C GLN A 151 14.23 44.96 -4.89
N GLN A 152 14.35 44.19 -3.85
CA GLN A 152 15.50 44.22 -2.95
C GLN A 152 16.80 43.79 -3.65
N GLU A 153 16.73 42.78 -4.50
CA GLU A 153 17.86 42.36 -5.36
C GLU A 153 18.27 43.47 -6.34
N MET A 154 17.30 44.14 -6.97
CA MET A 154 17.59 45.29 -7.86
C MET A 154 18.23 46.45 -7.12
N ILE A 155 17.71 46.83 -5.93
CA ILE A 155 18.27 47.91 -5.13
C ILE A 155 19.70 47.56 -4.70
N THR A 156 19.93 46.33 -4.25
CA THR A 156 21.26 45.86 -3.85
C THR A 156 22.25 45.89 -5.03
N GLY A 157 21.77 45.47 -6.23
CA GLY A 157 22.56 45.54 -7.46
C GLY A 157 22.87 46.96 -7.90
N PHE A 158 21.95 47.91 -7.67
CA PHE A 158 22.15 49.33 -7.95
C PHE A 158 23.21 49.91 -7.01
N ILE A 159 23.09 49.69 -5.70
CA ILE A 159 24.06 50.18 -4.69
C ILE A 159 25.48 49.68 -5.02
N LYS A 160 25.66 48.41 -5.35
CA LYS A 160 26.98 47.86 -5.75
C LYS A 160 27.60 48.52 -6.96
N LYS A 161 26.78 49.08 -7.89
CA LYS A 161 27.27 49.77 -9.06
C LYS A 161 27.77 51.22 -8.76
N PHE A 162 27.34 51.78 -7.64
CA PHE A 162 27.81 53.12 -7.22
C PHE A 162 28.96 53.11 -6.21
N GLU A 163 29.25 51.93 -5.63
CA GLU A 163 30.40 51.76 -4.73
C GLU A 163 31.69 51.25 -5.43
N SER A 164 31.61 51.00 -6.74
CA SER A 164 32.74 50.61 -7.59
C SER A 164 33.11 51.74 -8.53
#